data_3ecebb69396680f08826ae9c3c90bbd0
#
_entry.id   3ecebb69396680f08826ae9c3c90bbd0
#
_cell.length_a   1.000
_cell.length_b   1.000
_cell.length_c   1.000
_cell.angle_alpha   90.00
_cell.angle_beta   90.00
_cell.angle_gamma   90.00
#
_symmetry.space_group_name_H-M   'P 1'
#
loop_
_entity.id
_entity.type
_entity.pdbx_description
1 polymer ?
#
loop_
_entity_poly.entity_id
_entity_poly.type
_entity_poly.pdbx_seq_one_letter_code
_entity_poly.pdbx_strand_id
1 'polypeptide(L)'
;VGAPLWPVSSFKAYIAAVRQVKGDQTVGYGRKGVLGRDTRIAVIPVGYADGLDRHLSCGVGEVWIGGQRVPIVGNICMDACMVDITDTDAQVGDEVEIFGKHISVTELSDKLGTIPYEILTSVSLRVKRIYFKD
;
A
#
# COMPACT_ATOMS: atom_id res chain seq x y z
N VAL A 1 25.04 19.08 -2.84
CA VAL A 1 23.74 18.48 -2.66
C VAL A 1 23.53 18.14 -1.19
N GLY A 2 22.49 18.63 -0.64
CA GLY A 2 22.13 18.24 0.72
C GLY A 2 21.77 16.76 0.79
N ALA A 3 21.62 16.26 2.00
CA ALA A 3 21.19 14.90 2.20
C ALA A 3 19.88 14.66 1.48
N PRO A 4 19.73 13.50 0.83
CA PRO A 4 18.46 13.19 0.21
C PRO A 4 17.35 13.16 1.24
N LEU A 5 16.18 13.62 0.85
CA LEU A 5 15.01 13.59 1.73
C LEU A 5 14.33 12.23 1.76
N TRP A 6 14.71 11.33 0.86
CA TRP A 6 14.11 10.00 0.73
C TRP A 6 14.06 9.22 2.06
N PRO A 7 15.16 9.17 2.85
CA PRO A 7 15.16 8.36 4.06
C PRO A 7 14.18 8.81 5.13
N VAL A 8 13.75 10.07 5.09
CA VAL A 8 12.81 10.61 6.08
C VAL A 8 11.40 10.79 5.53
N SER A 9 11.21 10.53 4.24
CA SER A 9 9.89 10.61 3.63
C SER A 9 9.12 9.33 3.86
N SER A 10 7.86 9.43 4.24
CA SER A 10 7.00 8.27 4.37
C SER A 10 5.59 8.60 3.92
N PHE A 11 4.91 7.59 3.41
CA PHE A 11 3.52 7.65 3.00
C PHE A 11 2.77 6.59 3.79
N LYS A 12 1.90 7.02 4.69
CA LYS A 12 1.21 6.14 5.62
C LYS A 12 -0.28 6.34 5.55
N ALA A 13 -1.01 5.30 5.92
CA ALA A 13 -2.46 5.31 6.00
C ALA A 13 -2.90 4.46 7.18
N TYR A 14 -4.19 4.24 7.31
CA TYR A 14 -4.75 3.42 8.38
C TYR A 14 -5.76 2.46 7.78
N ILE A 15 -5.92 1.29 8.39
CA ILE A 15 -6.92 0.31 7.96
C ILE A 15 -8.30 0.87 8.23
N ALA A 16 -9.13 0.99 7.17
CA ALA A 16 -10.48 1.51 7.27
C ALA A 16 -11.50 0.40 7.58
N ALA A 17 -11.25 -0.82 7.11
CA ALA A 17 -12.15 -1.94 7.32
C ALA A 17 -11.39 -3.25 7.20
N VAL A 18 -11.91 -4.29 7.85
CA VAL A 18 -11.36 -5.65 7.76
C VAL A 18 -12.53 -6.58 7.43
N ARG A 19 -12.31 -7.47 6.46
CA ARG A 19 -13.33 -8.43 6.04
C ARG A 19 -12.75 -9.83 5.96
N GLN A 20 -13.59 -10.81 6.25
CA GLN A 20 -13.28 -12.22 6.02
C GLN A 20 -13.83 -12.60 4.64
N VAL A 21 -13.00 -13.15 3.78
CA VAL A 21 -13.37 -13.52 2.42
C VAL A 21 -13.01 -14.99 2.19
N LYS A 22 -13.93 -15.74 1.61
CA LYS A 22 -13.71 -17.15 1.32
C LYS A 22 -12.77 -17.34 0.13
N GLY A 23 -12.01 -18.43 0.14
CA GLY A 23 -10.97 -18.68 -0.84
C GLY A 23 -11.46 -18.85 -2.27
N ASP A 24 -12.75 -19.14 -2.48
CA ASP A 24 -13.35 -19.25 -3.80
C ASP A 24 -13.86 -17.94 -4.35
N GLN A 25 -13.74 -16.85 -3.59
CA GLN A 25 -14.17 -15.52 -3.99
C GLN A 25 -13.01 -14.71 -4.57
N THR A 26 -13.36 -13.65 -5.30
CA THR A 26 -12.37 -12.70 -5.81
C THR A 26 -12.54 -11.37 -5.11
N VAL A 27 -11.49 -10.57 -5.10
CA VAL A 27 -11.50 -9.24 -4.49
C VAL A 27 -11.00 -8.20 -5.49
N GLY A 28 -11.43 -6.97 -5.27
CA GLY A 28 -10.97 -5.83 -6.04
C GLY A 28 -11.73 -5.63 -7.32
N TYR A 29 -11.44 -4.49 -7.93
CA TYR A 29 -12.04 -4.08 -9.19
C TYR A 29 -11.65 -5.06 -10.30
N GLY A 30 -12.62 -5.45 -11.12
CA GLY A 30 -12.35 -6.37 -12.21
C GLY A 30 -12.18 -7.83 -11.78
N ARG A 31 -12.41 -8.14 -10.52
CA ARG A 31 -12.30 -9.51 -9.96
C ARG A 31 -10.94 -10.13 -10.22
N LYS A 32 -9.87 -9.35 -10.11
CA LYS A 32 -8.51 -9.84 -10.37
C LYS A 32 -7.87 -10.52 -9.17
N GLY A 33 -8.38 -10.31 -7.97
CA GLY A 33 -7.81 -10.91 -6.77
C GLY A 33 -8.39 -12.29 -6.51
N VAL A 34 -7.74 -13.34 -6.98
CA VAL A 34 -8.11 -14.72 -6.69
C VAL A 34 -7.34 -15.18 -5.46
N LEU A 35 -8.04 -15.56 -4.40
CA LEU A 35 -7.42 -15.77 -3.10
C LEU A 35 -6.84 -17.16 -2.89
N GLY A 36 -7.54 -18.21 -3.32
CA GLY A 36 -7.09 -19.59 -3.14
C GLY A 36 -7.22 -20.13 -1.72
N ARG A 37 -7.50 -19.28 -0.74
CA ARG A 37 -7.74 -19.67 0.66
C ARG A 37 -8.64 -18.66 1.33
N ASP A 38 -9.23 -19.04 2.45
CA ASP A 38 -9.99 -18.08 3.27
C ASP A 38 -9.02 -17.02 3.78
N THR A 39 -9.37 -15.76 3.59
CA THR A 39 -8.44 -14.66 3.76
C THR A 39 -9.08 -13.52 4.54
N ARG A 40 -8.30 -12.92 5.44
CA ARG A 40 -8.64 -11.65 6.06
C ARG A 40 -8.10 -10.54 5.17
N ILE A 41 -8.98 -9.66 4.72
CA ILE A 41 -8.64 -8.55 3.84
C ILE A 41 -8.77 -7.25 4.62
N ALA A 42 -7.74 -6.42 4.56
CA ALA A 42 -7.83 -5.05 5.05
C ALA A 42 -8.06 -4.10 3.88
N VAL A 43 -9.00 -3.18 4.06
CA VAL A 43 -9.27 -2.11 3.10
C VAL A 43 -8.52 -0.87 3.56
N ILE A 44 -7.69 -0.33 2.69
CA ILE A 44 -6.88 0.85 2.95
C ILE A 44 -7.40 1.98 2.05
N PRO A 45 -7.77 3.15 2.62
CA PRO A 45 -8.39 4.23 1.85
C PRO A 45 -7.34 5.05 1.07
N VAL A 46 -6.49 4.37 0.33
CA VAL A 46 -5.47 4.96 -0.53
C VAL A 46 -5.49 4.19 -1.84
N GLY A 47 -5.60 4.89 -2.93
CA GLY A 47 -5.61 4.31 -4.26
C GLY A 47 -4.79 5.11 -5.25
N TYR A 48 -5.01 4.87 -6.55
CA TYR A 48 -4.16 5.49 -7.56
C TYR A 48 -4.38 7.00 -7.67
N ALA A 49 -5.53 7.52 -7.25
CA ALA A 49 -5.76 8.97 -7.22
C ALA A 49 -4.90 9.65 -6.15
N ASP A 50 -4.40 8.90 -5.18
CA ASP A 50 -3.54 9.40 -4.12
C ASP A 50 -2.05 9.21 -4.43
N GLY A 51 -1.73 8.55 -5.52
CA GLY A 51 -0.35 8.28 -5.92
C GLY A 51 0.10 6.84 -5.76
N LEU A 52 -0.80 5.93 -5.38
CA LEU A 52 -0.47 4.50 -5.32
C LEU A 52 -0.66 3.91 -6.72
N ASP A 53 0.44 3.65 -7.40
CA ASP A 53 0.41 3.24 -8.81
C ASP A 53 -0.31 1.90 -9.01
N ARG A 54 -1.20 1.86 -9.99
CA ARG A 54 -1.97 0.65 -10.31
C ARG A 54 -1.10 -0.54 -10.72
N HIS A 55 0.11 -0.30 -11.18
CA HIS A 55 1.03 -1.37 -11.54
C HIS A 55 1.50 -2.17 -10.33
N LEU A 56 1.24 -1.68 -9.12
CA LEU A 56 1.49 -2.42 -7.89
C LEU A 56 0.37 -3.39 -7.53
N SER A 57 -0.66 -3.48 -8.36
CA SER A 57 -1.81 -4.37 -8.14
C SER A 57 -1.42 -5.85 -8.19
N CYS A 58 -2.30 -6.69 -7.70
CA CYS A 58 -2.23 -8.17 -7.85
C CYS A 58 -0.93 -8.77 -7.31
N GLY A 59 -0.47 -8.29 -6.15
CA GLY A 59 0.67 -8.87 -5.46
C GLY A 59 2.03 -8.34 -5.87
N VAL A 60 2.10 -7.45 -6.86
CA VAL A 60 3.37 -6.82 -7.25
C VAL A 60 3.87 -5.93 -6.12
N GLY A 61 2.98 -5.11 -5.57
CA GLY A 61 3.31 -4.24 -4.45
C GLY A 61 2.93 -4.87 -3.11
N GLU A 62 3.61 -4.40 -2.08
CA GLU A 62 3.36 -4.79 -0.71
C GLU A 62 3.30 -3.55 0.16
N VAL A 63 2.65 -3.68 1.31
CA VAL A 63 2.66 -2.62 2.34
C VAL A 63 3.15 -3.21 3.66
N TRP A 64 3.53 -2.35 4.59
CA TRP A 64 4.05 -2.78 5.90
C TRP A 64 2.97 -2.57 6.97
N ILE A 65 2.56 -3.65 7.61
CA ILE A 65 1.55 -3.63 8.67
C ILE A 65 1.98 -4.61 9.75
N GLY A 66 1.93 -4.16 11.01
CA GLY A 66 2.11 -5.06 12.14
C GLY A 66 3.44 -5.78 12.18
N GLY A 67 4.50 -5.17 11.70
CA GLY A 67 5.82 -5.75 11.74
C GLY A 67 6.17 -6.64 10.57
N GLN A 68 5.36 -6.66 9.52
CA GLN A 68 5.64 -7.51 8.36
C GLN A 68 5.07 -6.93 7.07
N ARG A 69 5.55 -7.44 5.96
CA ARG A 69 5.05 -7.07 4.63
C ARG A 69 3.83 -7.91 4.31
N VAL A 70 2.82 -7.28 3.72
CA VAL A 70 1.62 -7.95 3.24
C VAL A 70 1.34 -7.53 1.79
N PRO A 71 0.89 -8.47 0.94
CA PRO A 71 0.71 -8.16 -0.48
C PRO A 71 -0.60 -7.41 -0.74
N ILE A 72 -0.58 -6.58 -1.78
CA ILE A 72 -1.78 -5.96 -2.31
C ILE A 72 -2.54 -7.03 -3.10
N VAL A 73 -3.84 -7.14 -2.87
CA VAL A 73 -4.70 -8.13 -3.51
C VAL A 73 -5.59 -7.46 -4.53
N GLY A 74 -5.68 -8.06 -5.71
CA GLY A 74 -6.53 -7.52 -6.77
C GLY A 74 -6.02 -6.19 -7.30
N ASN A 75 -6.86 -5.50 -8.05
CA ASN A 75 -6.52 -4.21 -8.64
C ASN A 75 -6.65 -3.09 -7.61
N ILE A 76 -5.69 -2.16 -7.64
CA ILE A 76 -5.78 -0.92 -6.89
C ILE A 76 -6.87 -0.07 -7.52
N CYS A 77 -7.80 0.41 -6.70
CA CYS A 77 -8.88 1.30 -7.14
C CYS A 77 -8.46 2.76 -7.04
N MET A 78 -9.36 3.66 -7.46
CA MET A 78 -9.06 5.08 -7.41
C MET A 78 -8.80 5.58 -6.00
N ASP A 79 -9.63 5.17 -5.04
CA ASP A 79 -9.58 5.67 -3.67
C ASP A 79 -9.23 4.63 -2.62
N ALA A 80 -8.96 3.40 -3.01
CA ALA A 80 -8.72 2.33 -2.06
C ALA A 80 -7.92 1.20 -2.68
N CYS A 81 -7.27 0.43 -1.81
CA CYS A 81 -6.67 -0.84 -2.17
C CYS A 81 -6.97 -1.85 -1.06
N MET A 82 -6.74 -3.12 -1.35
CA MET A 82 -6.94 -4.20 -0.39
C MET A 82 -5.65 -4.98 -0.25
N VAL A 83 -5.39 -5.45 0.97
CA VAL A 83 -4.19 -6.23 1.28
C VAL A 83 -4.57 -7.46 2.09
N ASP A 84 -3.78 -8.50 1.95
CA ASP A 84 -3.98 -9.77 2.64
C ASP A 84 -3.31 -9.71 4.01
N ILE A 85 -4.11 -9.64 5.07
CA ILE A 85 -3.63 -9.59 6.44
C ILE A 85 -3.86 -10.90 7.22
N THR A 86 -4.11 -12.01 6.51
CA THR A 86 -4.45 -13.29 7.12
C THR A 86 -3.45 -13.72 8.18
N ASP A 87 -2.17 -13.53 7.92
CA ASP A 87 -1.10 -13.98 8.82
C ASP A 87 -0.65 -12.90 9.80
N THR A 88 -1.49 -11.89 10.01
CA THR A 88 -1.19 -10.79 10.93
C THR A 88 -2.29 -10.65 11.98
N ASP A 89 -2.01 -9.84 13.02
CA ASP A 89 -3.00 -9.45 14.02
C ASP A 89 -3.59 -8.06 13.70
N ALA A 90 -3.46 -7.60 12.48
CA ALA A 90 -3.88 -6.26 12.09
C ALA A 90 -5.38 -6.06 12.23
N GLN A 91 -5.78 -4.86 12.63
CA GLN A 91 -7.18 -4.49 12.88
C GLN A 91 -7.46 -3.09 12.34
N VAL A 92 -8.74 -2.74 12.28
CA VAL A 92 -9.18 -1.39 11.90
C VAL A 92 -8.45 -0.35 12.77
N GLY A 93 -7.93 0.67 12.11
CA GLY A 93 -7.19 1.74 12.79
C GLY A 93 -5.70 1.54 12.85
N ASP A 94 -5.19 0.35 12.54
CA ASP A 94 -3.75 0.10 12.54
C ASP A 94 -3.07 0.85 11.40
N GLU A 95 -1.83 1.29 11.68
CA GLU A 95 -1.05 2.04 10.71
C GLU A 95 -0.54 1.15 9.59
N VAL A 96 -0.56 1.69 8.38
CA VAL A 96 -0.08 1.04 7.16
C VAL A 96 1.00 1.93 6.55
N GLU A 97 2.17 1.36 6.31
CA GLU A 97 3.23 2.08 5.60
C GLU A 97 3.20 1.67 4.13
N ILE A 98 2.94 2.64 3.26
CA ILE A 98 3.00 2.45 1.81
C ILE A 98 4.46 2.50 1.36
N PHE A 99 5.18 3.51 1.80
CA PHE A 99 6.63 3.54 1.73
C PHE A 99 7.17 4.37 2.91
N GLY A 100 8.43 4.14 3.24
CA GLY A 100 9.06 4.82 4.35
C GLY A 100 10.24 4.02 4.90
N LYS A 101 10.23 3.79 6.19
CA LYS A 101 11.32 3.12 6.87
C LYS A 101 11.48 1.65 6.46
N HIS A 102 10.38 0.94 6.23
CA HIS A 102 10.39 -0.51 6.00
C HIS A 102 10.26 -0.87 4.53
N ILE A 103 9.55 -0.05 3.76
CA ILE A 103 9.42 -0.22 2.31
C ILE A 103 10.02 1.02 1.67
N SER A 104 11.16 0.88 1.03
CA SER A 104 11.87 2.03 0.49
C SER A 104 11.25 2.53 -0.80
N VAL A 105 11.39 3.82 -1.04
CA VAL A 105 10.99 4.42 -2.31
C VAL A 105 11.76 3.79 -3.47
N THR A 106 13.01 3.42 -3.24
CA THR A 106 13.85 2.76 -4.24
C THR A 106 13.25 1.40 -4.65
N GLU A 107 12.78 0.62 -3.68
CA GLU A 107 12.12 -0.65 -3.98
C GLU A 107 10.90 -0.43 -4.88
N LEU A 108 10.06 0.55 -4.56
CA LEU A 108 8.88 0.85 -5.37
C LEU A 108 9.27 1.31 -6.77
N SER A 109 10.28 2.17 -6.89
CA SER A 109 10.71 2.64 -8.20
C SER A 109 11.26 1.49 -9.06
N ASP A 110 11.97 0.55 -8.45
CA ASP A 110 12.47 -0.63 -9.17
C ASP A 110 11.32 -1.50 -9.68
N LYS A 111 10.29 -1.70 -8.85
CA LYS A 111 9.11 -2.48 -9.24
C LYS A 111 8.35 -1.82 -10.38
N LEU A 112 8.35 -0.49 -10.41
CA LEU A 112 7.60 0.28 -11.41
C LEU A 112 8.45 0.67 -12.63
N GLY A 113 9.74 0.36 -12.62
CA GLY A 113 10.63 0.71 -13.72
C GLY A 113 10.89 2.20 -13.84
N THR A 114 10.91 2.92 -12.74
CA THR A 114 11.09 4.37 -12.70
C THR A 114 12.14 4.76 -11.65
N ILE A 115 12.22 6.04 -11.32
CA ILE A 115 13.18 6.57 -10.35
C ILE A 115 12.45 6.99 -9.07
N PRO A 116 13.14 7.00 -7.91
CA PRO A 116 12.50 7.36 -6.64
C PRO A 116 11.85 8.74 -6.63
N TYR A 117 12.45 9.71 -7.30
CA TYR A 117 11.89 11.06 -7.35
C TYR A 117 10.48 11.06 -7.93
N GLU A 118 10.24 10.24 -8.97
CA GLU A 118 8.92 10.14 -9.59
C GLU A 118 7.88 9.57 -8.64
N ILE A 119 8.27 8.59 -7.81
CA ILE A 119 7.39 8.04 -6.79
C ILE A 119 6.93 9.15 -5.84
N LEU A 120 7.87 9.95 -5.36
CA LEU A 120 7.57 11.02 -4.40
C LEU A 120 6.71 12.13 -5.00
N THR A 121 6.96 12.49 -6.25
CA THR A 121 6.19 13.54 -6.92
C THR A 121 4.80 13.07 -7.35
N SER A 122 4.59 11.76 -7.43
CA SER A 122 3.28 11.20 -7.77
C SER A 122 2.28 11.25 -6.64
N VAL A 123 2.72 11.46 -5.39
CA VAL A 123 1.80 11.54 -4.27
C VAL A 123 0.91 12.77 -4.42
N SER A 124 -0.40 12.53 -4.47
CA SER A 124 -1.40 13.55 -4.74
C SER A 124 -1.47 14.61 -3.65
N LEU A 125 -1.84 15.84 -4.04
CA LEU A 125 -2.09 16.93 -3.11
C LEU A 125 -3.26 16.66 -2.15
N ARG A 126 -4.14 15.71 -2.47
CA ARG A 126 -5.22 15.34 -1.55
C ARG A 126 -4.71 14.53 -0.35
N VAL A 127 -3.47 14.04 -0.40
CA VAL A 127 -2.85 13.34 0.73
C VAL A 127 -2.24 14.37 1.67
N LYS A 128 -2.59 14.25 2.94
CA LYS A 128 -2.04 15.16 3.96
C LYS A 128 -0.55 14.91 4.13
N ARG A 129 0.24 15.97 4.08
CA ARG A 129 1.68 15.89 4.27
C ARG A 129 2.06 16.47 5.61
N ILE A 130 2.87 15.72 6.34
CA ILE A 130 3.39 16.14 7.64
C ILE A 130 4.91 16.12 7.55
N TYR A 131 5.53 17.22 7.91
CA TYR A 131 6.99 17.33 7.88
C TYR A 131 7.50 17.38 9.31
N PHE A 132 8.46 16.51 9.62
CA PHE A 132 9.11 16.48 10.93
C PHE A 132 10.51 17.03 10.81
N LYS A 133 10.91 17.83 11.81
CA LYS A 133 12.29 18.28 11.95
C LYS A 133 13.00 17.38 12.94
N ASP A 134 14.14 16.90 12.55
CA ASP A 134 14.99 16.10 13.42
C ASP A 134 16.38 16.69 13.48
#